data_d934d25f25380fe7c5eccc2d4ef12b48
#
_entry.id   d934d25f25380fe7c5eccc2d4ef12b48
#
_cell.length_a   1.000
_cell.length_b   1.000
_cell.length_c   1.000
_cell.angle_alpha   90.00
_cell.angle_beta   90.00
_cell.angle_gamma   90.00
#
_symmetry.space_group_name_H-M   'P 1'
#
loop_
_entity.id
_entity.type
_entity.pdbx_description
1 polymer ?
#
loop_
_entity_poly.entity_id
_entity_poly.type
_entity_poly.pdbx_seq_one_letter_code
_entity_poly.pdbx_strand_id
1 'polypeptide(L)'
;MPDKAKNQRLTRLSWIKTAFDTLYEEGIEQVRVERLAKKLKVTKGSFYWHFKDRAELLDALIEYWNDEMTRTVLENAEMFHGDPRERIVSTLAYIISNERTKYDPAVRAWANHDPEAKKYVEKVDKLRLSFLVGLMRDAGFDDEESEVRARMMYYYVLGEAYVTRKESRSIRLKRIESKARIFLASS
;
A
#
# COMPACT_ATOMS: atom_id res chain seq x y z
N MET A 1 4.13 44.50 -6.44
CA MET A 1 3.16 43.62 -7.12
C MET A 1 3.08 42.35 -6.31
N PRO A 2 1.97 42.01 -5.63
CA PRO A 2 1.92 40.78 -4.85
C PRO A 2 1.78 39.59 -5.79
N ASP A 3 2.62 38.61 -5.53
CA ASP A 3 2.78 37.33 -6.18
C ASP A 3 1.44 36.57 -6.24
N LYS A 4 0.91 36.36 -7.42
CA LYS A 4 -0.23 35.46 -7.66
C LYS A 4 0.27 34.03 -7.54
N ALA A 5 0.51 33.57 -6.28
CA ALA A 5 0.64 32.16 -6.02
C ALA A 5 -0.61 31.47 -6.56
N LYS A 6 -0.46 30.63 -7.59
CA LYS A 6 -1.50 29.82 -8.21
C LYS A 6 -2.33 29.15 -7.10
N ASN A 7 -3.54 29.59 -6.94
CA ASN A 7 -4.56 28.98 -6.10
C ASN A 7 -4.90 27.61 -6.74
N GLN A 8 -4.04 26.62 -6.47
CA GLN A 8 -4.26 25.27 -6.95
C GLN A 8 -5.51 24.79 -6.26
N ARG A 9 -6.62 24.71 -7.00
CA ARG A 9 -7.94 24.33 -6.49
C ARG A 9 -7.77 22.98 -5.80
N LEU A 10 -7.91 22.96 -4.47
CA LEU A 10 -7.81 21.73 -3.69
C LEU A 10 -8.83 20.72 -4.21
N THR A 11 -8.36 19.51 -4.49
CA THR A 11 -9.17 18.42 -4.99
C THR A 11 -9.54 17.48 -3.85
N ARG A 12 -10.53 16.62 -4.06
CA ARG A 12 -10.85 15.51 -3.16
C ARG A 12 -9.60 14.67 -2.84
N LEU A 13 -8.76 14.43 -3.84
CA LEU A 13 -7.50 13.70 -3.70
C LEU A 13 -6.50 14.41 -2.78
N SER A 14 -6.47 15.74 -2.76
CA SER A 14 -5.60 16.50 -1.85
C SER A 14 -5.94 16.22 -0.38
N TRP A 15 -7.22 16.12 -0.06
CA TRP A 15 -7.70 15.76 1.28
C TRP A 15 -7.34 14.32 1.64
N ILE A 16 -7.55 13.37 0.72
CA ILE A 16 -7.21 11.95 0.92
C ILE A 16 -5.71 11.79 1.18
N LYS A 17 -4.85 12.39 0.36
CA LYS A 17 -3.39 12.32 0.54
C LYS A 17 -2.95 12.93 1.88
N THR A 18 -3.48 14.10 2.24
CA THR A 18 -3.15 14.74 3.52
C THR A 18 -3.64 13.90 4.71
N ALA A 19 -4.81 13.29 4.60
CA ALA A 19 -5.33 12.37 5.60
C ALA A 19 -4.45 11.12 5.73
N PHE A 20 -3.99 10.58 4.60
CA PHE A 20 -3.14 9.41 4.54
C PHE A 20 -1.76 9.65 5.17
N ASP A 21 -1.13 10.78 4.85
CA ASP A 21 0.12 11.20 5.50
C ASP A 21 -0.08 11.42 7.01
N THR A 22 -1.22 12.01 7.41
CA THR A 22 -1.55 12.21 8.83
C THR A 22 -1.78 10.87 9.54
N LEU A 23 -2.45 9.91 8.91
CA LEU A 23 -2.61 8.56 9.43
C LEU A 23 -1.24 7.90 9.67
N TYR A 24 -0.35 8.01 8.68
CA TYR A 24 0.98 7.41 8.73
C TYR A 24 1.88 8.02 9.81
N GLU A 25 1.89 9.34 9.91
CA GLU A 25 2.79 10.08 10.81
C GLU A 25 2.28 10.14 12.25
N GLU A 26 0.96 10.21 12.44
CA GLU A 26 0.37 10.64 13.70
C GLU A 26 -0.76 9.71 14.19
N GLY A 27 -1.19 8.76 13.36
CA GLY A 27 -2.26 7.82 13.68
C GLY A 27 -3.68 8.32 13.36
N ILE A 28 -4.64 7.38 13.43
CA ILE A 28 -6.04 7.59 13.00
C ILE A 28 -6.76 8.67 13.82
N GLU A 29 -6.42 8.82 15.10
CA GLU A 29 -7.03 9.81 15.99
C GLU A 29 -6.71 11.25 15.58
N GLN A 30 -5.66 11.45 14.78
CA GLN A 30 -5.25 12.76 14.29
C GLN A 30 -5.83 13.08 12.90
N VAL A 31 -6.47 12.12 12.25
CA VAL A 31 -7.22 12.34 11.00
C VAL A 31 -8.54 13.04 11.32
N ARG A 32 -8.47 14.35 11.58
CA ARG A 32 -9.60 15.24 11.94
C ARG A 32 -9.74 16.36 10.94
N VAL A 33 -10.97 16.72 10.59
CA VAL A 33 -11.28 17.73 9.57
C VAL A 33 -10.54 19.05 9.83
N GLU A 34 -10.56 19.53 11.08
CA GLU A 34 -9.91 20.78 11.48
C GLU A 34 -8.39 20.74 11.29
N ARG A 35 -7.78 19.60 11.65
CA ARG A 35 -6.33 19.41 11.52
C ARG A 35 -5.91 19.35 10.06
N LEU A 36 -6.65 18.62 9.24
CA LEU A 36 -6.40 18.52 7.80
C LEU A 36 -6.58 19.87 7.11
N ALA A 37 -7.66 20.59 7.44
CA ALA A 37 -7.89 21.94 6.92
C ALA A 37 -6.73 22.89 7.24
N LYS A 38 -6.19 22.82 8.48
CA LYS A 38 -5.00 23.58 8.91
C LYS A 38 -3.76 23.19 8.09
N LYS A 39 -3.50 21.89 7.90
CA LYS A 39 -2.38 21.39 7.08
C LYS A 39 -2.49 21.87 5.63
N LEU A 40 -3.70 21.85 5.07
CA LEU A 40 -4.01 22.31 3.71
C LEU A 40 -4.11 23.84 3.57
N LYS A 41 -4.05 24.59 4.68
CA LYS A 41 -4.20 26.06 4.72
C LYS A 41 -5.52 26.56 4.13
N VAL A 42 -6.61 25.85 4.43
CA VAL A 42 -7.97 26.20 4.00
C VAL A 42 -8.95 26.25 5.18
N THR A 43 -10.17 26.72 4.91
CA THR A 43 -11.25 26.68 5.90
C THR A 43 -11.85 25.28 6.04
N LYS A 44 -12.42 24.96 7.19
CA LYS A 44 -13.19 23.72 7.43
C LYS A 44 -14.34 23.56 6.42
N GLY A 45 -14.96 24.64 5.99
CA GLY A 45 -16.04 24.64 4.99
C GLY A 45 -15.60 24.04 3.66
N SER A 46 -14.31 24.18 3.28
CA SER A 46 -13.76 23.57 2.06
C SER A 46 -13.83 22.04 2.07
N PHE A 47 -13.79 21.39 3.24
CA PHE A 47 -13.94 19.95 3.38
C PHE A 47 -15.30 19.47 2.88
N TYR A 48 -16.37 20.14 3.28
CA TYR A 48 -17.75 19.74 2.99
C TYR A 48 -18.15 19.88 1.50
N TRP A 49 -17.31 20.49 0.69
CA TRP A 49 -17.43 20.44 -0.78
C TRP A 49 -16.99 19.09 -1.37
N HIS A 50 -16.21 18.30 -0.62
CA HIS A 50 -15.63 17.05 -1.10
C HIS A 50 -16.11 15.81 -0.37
N PHE A 51 -16.51 15.96 0.91
CA PHE A 51 -16.94 14.87 1.77
C PHE A 51 -18.10 15.33 2.64
N LYS A 52 -19.09 14.46 2.80
CA LYS A 52 -20.22 14.67 3.69
C LYS A 52 -19.78 14.78 5.15
N ASP A 53 -18.89 13.89 5.56
CA ASP A 53 -18.39 13.79 6.92
C ASP A 53 -17.01 13.10 6.97
N ARG A 54 -16.48 12.92 8.19
CA ARG A 54 -15.22 12.23 8.41
C ARG A 54 -15.28 10.75 8.00
N ALA A 55 -16.41 10.09 8.15
CA ALA A 55 -16.56 8.68 7.81
C ALA A 55 -16.35 8.47 6.30
N GLU A 56 -16.99 9.28 5.46
CA GLU A 56 -16.77 9.25 4.00
C GLU A 56 -15.29 9.49 3.62
N LEU A 57 -14.58 10.36 4.34
CA LEU A 57 -13.15 10.54 4.13
C LEU A 57 -12.37 9.27 4.49
N LEU A 58 -12.72 8.60 5.58
CA LEU A 58 -12.04 7.36 6.00
C LEU A 58 -12.29 6.21 5.03
N ASP A 59 -13.51 6.09 4.49
CA ASP A 59 -13.84 5.13 3.43
C ASP A 59 -12.99 5.40 2.18
N ALA A 60 -12.93 6.65 1.74
CA ALA A 60 -12.10 7.04 0.60
C ALA A 60 -10.60 6.83 0.85
N LEU A 61 -10.15 6.94 2.09
CA LEU A 61 -8.75 6.74 2.47
C LEU A 61 -8.37 5.26 2.38
N ILE A 62 -9.22 4.36 2.87
CA ILE A 62 -8.93 2.91 2.82
C ILE A 62 -9.04 2.37 1.39
N GLU A 63 -9.95 2.91 0.57
CA GLU A 63 -10.02 2.63 -0.86
C GLU A 63 -8.74 3.09 -1.58
N TYR A 64 -8.28 4.32 -1.30
CA TYR A 64 -7.03 4.85 -1.86
C TYR A 64 -5.81 4.00 -1.49
N TRP A 65 -5.75 3.50 -0.24
CA TRP A 65 -4.70 2.56 0.17
C TRP A 65 -4.72 1.29 -0.67
N ASN A 66 -5.89 0.69 -0.90
CA ASN A 66 -6.00 -0.50 -1.73
C ASN A 66 -5.57 -0.21 -3.17
N ASP A 67 -6.04 0.89 -3.75
CA ASP A 67 -5.74 1.24 -5.14
C ASP A 67 -4.25 1.48 -5.34
N GLU A 68 -3.63 2.34 -4.51
CA GLU A 68 -2.22 2.69 -4.64
C GLU A 68 -1.26 1.57 -4.22
N MET A 69 -1.58 0.84 -3.14
CA MET A 69 -0.65 -0.13 -2.55
C MET A 69 -0.90 -1.57 -3.02
N THR A 70 -2.02 -1.85 -3.67
CA THR A 70 -2.38 -3.21 -4.12
C THR A 70 -2.67 -3.23 -5.61
N ARG A 71 -3.73 -2.57 -6.09
CA ARG A 71 -4.16 -2.67 -7.49
C ARG A 71 -3.07 -2.28 -8.48
N THR A 72 -2.36 -1.19 -8.20
CA THR A 72 -1.22 -0.79 -9.04
C THR A 72 -0.10 -1.84 -9.09
N VAL A 73 0.08 -2.64 -8.03
CA VAL A 73 1.06 -3.75 -8.03
C VAL A 73 0.58 -4.88 -8.92
N LEU A 74 -0.70 -5.25 -8.80
CA LEU A 74 -1.30 -6.32 -9.62
C LEU A 74 -1.25 -5.95 -11.11
N GLU A 75 -1.71 -4.75 -11.46
CA GLU A 75 -1.71 -4.22 -12.83
C GLU A 75 -0.29 -4.18 -13.42
N ASN A 76 0.69 -3.74 -12.64
CA ASN A 76 2.09 -3.72 -13.08
C ASN A 76 2.61 -5.15 -13.36
N ALA A 77 2.27 -6.11 -12.52
CA ALA A 77 2.66 -7.50 -12.71
C ALA A 77 1.95 -8.17 -13.89
N GLU A 78 0.69 -7.79 -14.17
CA GLU A 78 -0.06 -8.29 -15.34
C GLU A 78 0.51 -7.78 -16.67
N MET A 79 1.10 -6.59 -16.68
CA MET A 79 1.76 -6.04 -17.87
C MET A 79 3.12 -6.71 -18.16
N PHE A 80 3.63 -7.53 -17.29
CA PHE A 80 4.89 -8.25 -17.52
C PHE A 80 4.65 -9.49 -18.42
N HIS A 81 5.29 -9.52 -19.58
CA HIS A 81 5.17 -10.57 -20.59
C HIS A 81 6.48 -11.35 -20.75
N GLY A 82 6.94 -11.99 -19.69
CA GLY A 82 8.18 -12.74 -19.69
C GLY A 82 8.07 -14.06 -18.93
N ASP A 83 9.20 -14.61 -18.54
CA ASP A 83 9.26 -15.79 -17.69
C ASP A 83 8.52 -15.57 -16.37
N PRO A 84 7.65 -16.50 -15.92
CA PRO A 84 6.90 -16.34 -14.67
C PRO A 84 7.77 -16.08 -13.44
N ARG A 85 8.97 -16.64 -13.36
CA ARG A 85 9.91 -16.39 -12.25
C ARG A 85 10.48 -14.98 -12.30
N GLU A 86 10.77 -14.46 -13.49
CA GLU A 86 11.17 -13.07 -13.67
C GLU A 86 10.04 -12.09 -13.32
N ARG A 87 8.79 -12.47 -13.58
CA ARG A 87 7.61 -11.70 -13.17
C ARG A 87 7.55 -11.53 -11.64
N ILE A 88 7.86 -12.56 -10.87
CA ILE A 88 7.96 -12.48 -9.41
C ILE A 88 9.07 -11.53 -8.98
N VAL A 89 10.25 -11.61 -9.58
CA VAL A 89 11.39 -10.70 -9.32
C VAL A 89 10.99 -9.26 -9.61
N SER A 90 10.37 -9.00 -10.78
CA SER A 90 9.89 -7.68 -11.19
C SER A 90 8.82 -7.13 -10.23
N THR A 91 7.89 -7.97 -9.78
CA THR A 91 6.86 -7.59 -8.81
C THR A 91 7.48 -7.16 -7.46
N LEU A 92 8.44 -7.93 -6.94
CA LEU A 92 9.17 -7.56 -5.73
C LEU A 92 9.96 -6.25 -5.90
N ALA A 93 10.62 -6.08 -7.04
CA ALA A 93 11.33 -4.86 -7.36
C ALA A 93 10.40 -3.64 -7.40
N TYR A 94 9.23 -3.79 -8.00
CA TYR A 94 8.21 -2.74 -8.05
C TYR A 94 7.70 -2.36 -6.66
N ILE A 95 7.39 -3.34 -5.81
CA ILE A 95 6.93 -3.12 -4.43
C ILE A 95 7.98 -2.33 -3.64
N ILE A 96 9.25 -2.74 -3.69
CA ILE A 96 10.34 -2.09 -2.96
C ILE A 96 10.65 -0.71 -3.53
N SER A 97 10.71 -0.58 -4.87
CA SER A 97 11.03 0.67 -5.54
C SER A 97 10.01 1.77 -5.31
N ASN A 98 8.75 1.39 -5.15
CA ASN A 98 7.63 2.32 -4.98
C ASN A 98 7.09 2.34 -3.54
N GLU A 99 7.81 1.73 -2.59
CA GLU A 99 7.45 1.68 -1.16
C GLU A 99 5.99 1.26 -0.92
N ARG A 100 5.49 0.25 -1.69
CA ARG A 100 4.08 -0.16 -1.71
C ARG A 100 3.56 -0.75 -0.40
N THR A 101 4.42 -0.94 0.60
CA THR A 101 4.04 -1.38 1.94
C THR A 101 4.20 -0.30 3.02
N LYS A 102 4.60 0.91 2.62
CA LYS A 102 4.93 2.00 3.55
C LYS A 102 3.81 2.26 4.57
N TYR A 103 2.57 2.26 4.12
CA TYR A 103 1.41 2.63 4.92
C TYR A 103 0.69 1.44 5.59
N ASP A 104 1.06 0.21 5.25
CA ASP A 104 0.44 -1.00 5.81
C ASP A 104 0.42 -1.01 7.35
N PRO A 105 1.52 -0.64 8.08
CA PRO A 105 1.50 -0.61 9.54
C PRO A 105 0.45 0.33 10.11
N ALA A 106 0.28 1.52 9.55
CA ALA A 106 -0.65 2.52 10.04
C ALA A 106 -2.11 2.14 9.78
N VAL A 107 -2.41 1.60 8.58
CA VAL A 107 -3.74 1.11 8.22
C VAL A 107 -4.12 -0.09 9.11
N ARG A 108 -3.21 -1.02 9.37
CA ARG A 108 -3.46 -2.18 10.23
C ARG A 108 -3.60 -1.80 11.70
N ALA A 109 -2.85 -0.81 12.17
CA ALA A 109 -3.04 -0.26 13.52
C ALA A 109 -4.44 0.36 13.68
N TRP A 110 -4.93 1.08 12.67
CA TRP A 110 -6.31 1.56 12.66
C TRP A 110 -7.31 0.40 12.65
N ALA A 111 -7.13 -0.59 11.79
CA ALA A 111 -8.01 -1.76 11.66
C ALA A 111 -8.12 -2.59 12.96
N ASN A 112 -7.13 -2.53 13.86
CA ASN A 112 -7.21 -3.21 15.15
C ASN A 112 -8.31 -2.65 16.07
N HIS A 113 -8.78 -1.42 15.81
CA HIS A 113 -9.76 -0.71 16.63
C HIS A 113 -11.03 -0.31 15.86
N ASP A 114 -11.09 -0.66 14.56
CA ASP A 114 -12.21 -0.32 13.68
C ASP A 114 -12.65 -1.58 12.89
N PRO A 115 -13.84 -2.14 13.19
CA PRO A 115 -14.31 -3.37 12.55
C PRO A 115 -14.49 -3.27 11.03
N GLU A 116 -14.89 -2.11 10.52
CA GLU A 116 -15.08 -1.93 9.06
C GLU A 116 -13.72 -1.84 8.34
N ALA A 117 -12.77 -1.09 8.90
CA ALA A 117 -11.40 -1.07 8.41
C ALA A 117 -10.78 -2.48 8.46
N LYS A 118 -11.05 -3.27 9.53
CA LYS A 118 -10.57 -4.64 9.65
C LYS A 118 -11.08 -5.54 8.53
N LYS A 119 -12.39 -5.52 8.27
CA LYS A 119 -12.98 -6.30 7.16
C LYS A 119 -12.36 -5.93 5.81
N TYR A 120 -12.08 -4.64 5.62
CA TYR A 120 -11.46 -4.17 4.39
C TYR A 120 -10.02 -4.68 4.24
N VAL A 121 -9.22 -4.60 5.30
CA VAL A 121 -7.86 -5.14 5.34
C VAL A 121 -7.85 -6.64 5.07
N GLU A 122 -8.75 -7.41 5.68
CA GLU A 122 -8.88 -8.86 5.44
C GLU A 122 -9.19 -9.18 3.96
N LYS A 123 -10.06 -8.38 3.33
CA LYS A 123 -10.36 -8.50 1.90
C LYS A 123 -9.12 -8.22 1.03
N VAL A 124 -8.36 -7.20 1.36
CA VAL A 124 -7.12 -6.85 0.66
C VAL A 124 -6.06 -7.92 0.85
N ASP A 125 -5.91 -8.47 2.06
CA ASP A 125 -4.97 -9.56 2.34
C ASP A 125 -5.31 -10.80 1.51
N LYS A 126 -6.58 -11.15 1.43
CA LYS A 126 -7.05 -12.26 0.59
C LYS A 126 -6.72 -12.03 -0.89
N LEU A 127 -6.94 -10.81 -1.39
CA LEU A 127 -6.63 -10.45 -2.77
C LEU A 127 -5.13 -10.58 -3.05
N ARG A 128 -4.30 -10.01 -2.20
CA ARG A 128 -2.82 -10.05 -2.33
C ARG A 128 -2.30 -11.49 -2.29
N LEU A 129 -2.79 -12.30 -1.34
CA LEU A 129 -2.40 -13.71 -1.23
C LEU A 129 -2.82 -14.50 -2.45
N SER A 130 -4.08 -14.38 -2.89
CA SER A 130 -4.56 -15.09 -4.10
C SER A 130 -3.73 -14.74 -5.33
N PHE A 131 -3.35 -13.47 -5.50
CA PHE A 131 -2.47 -13.04 -6.57
C PHE A 131 -1.09 -13.70 -6.49
N LEU A 132 -0.47 -13.72 -5.31
CA LEU A 132 0.85 -14.35 -5.12
C LEU A 132 0.81 -15.86 -5.34
N VAL A 133 -0.26 -16.53 -4.91
CA VAL A 133 -0.47 -17.97 -5.20
C VAL A 133 -0.53 -18.21 -6.71
N GLY A 134 -1.25 -17.35 -7.46
CA GLY A 134 -1.28 -17.39 -8.92
C GLY A 134 0.12 -17.28 -9.53
N LEU A 135 0.93 -16.32 -9.07
CA LEU A 135 2.31 -16.16 -9.54
C LEU A 135 3.19 -17.39 -9.26
N MET A 136 3.00 -18.06 -8.13
CA MET A 136 3.75 -19.28 -7.81
C MET A 136 3.33 -20.46 -8.69
N ARG A 137 2.01 -20.61 -8.96
CA ARG A 137 1.52 -21.62 -9.90
C ARG A 137 2.05 -21.39 -11.32
N ASP A 138 2.02 -20.15 -11.80
CA ASP A 138 2.59 -19.78 -13.10
C ASP A 138 4.09 -20.12 -13.19
N ALA A 139 4.81 -20.01 -12.06
CA ALA A 139 6.22 -20.39 -11.96
C ALA A 139 6.47 -21.91 -11.88
N GLY A 140 5.41 -22.73 -11.91
CA GLY A 140 5.48 -24.20 -12.02
C GLY A 140 5.46 -24.95 -10.68
N PHE A 141 5.11 -24.29 -9.57
CA PHE A 141 4.93 -24.97 -8.28
C PHE A 141 3.53 -25.62 -8.20
N ASP A 142 3.43 -26.73 -7.49
CA ASP A 142 2.14 -27.34 -7.19
C ASP A 142 1.27 -26.48 -6.25
N ASP A 143 0.06 -26.91 -5.96
CA ASP A 143 -0.89 -26.14 -5.17
C ASP A 143 -0.42 -25.91 -3.74
N GLU A 144 0.14 -26.92 -3.07
CA GLU A 144 0.63 -26.83 -1.70
C GLU A 144 1.86 -25.91 -1.61
N GLU A 145 2.85 -26.14 -2.46
CA GLU A 145 4.05 -25.30 -2.52
C GLU A 145 3.69 -23.84 -2.86
N SER A 146 2.75 -23.61 -3.79
CA SER A 146 2.31 -22.28 -4.18
C SER A 146 1.71 -21.52 -3.01
N GLU A 147 0.86 -22.16 -2.20
CA GLU A 147 0.27 -21.56 -0.99
C GLU A 147 1.34 -21.23 0.06
N VAL A 148 2.25 -22.15 0.33
CA VAL A 148 3.31 -21.94 1.34
C VAL A 148 4.26 -20.83 0.92
N ARG A 149 4.76 -20.85 -0.31
CA ARG A 149 5.71 -19.88 -0.84
C ARG A 149 5.11 -18.49 -0.95
N ALA A 150 3.84 -18.39 -1.41
CA ALA A 150 3.11 -17.13 -1.47
C ALA A 150 2.95 -16.51 -0.07
N ARG A 151 2.60 -17.29 0.96
CA ARG A 151 2.51 -16.82 2.35
C ARG A 151 3.84 -16.36 2.90
N MET A 152 4.91 -17.13 2.68
CA MET A 152 6.26 -16.75 3.10
C MET A 152 6.68 -15.41 2.47
N MET A 153 6.48 -15.26 1.15
CA MET A 153 6.77 -14.03 0.43
C MET A 153 5.92 -12.86 0.94
N TYR A 154 4.63 -13.09 1.17
CA TYR A 154 3.72 -12.06 1.68
C TYR A 154 4.12 -11.57 3.07
N TYR A 155 4.40 -12.49 3.99
CA TYR A 155 4.83 -12.14 5.34
C TYR A 155 6.19 -11.44 5.34
N TYR A 156 7.11 -11.86 4.47
CA TYR A 156 8.38 -11.17 4.29
C TYR A 156 8.16 -9.70 3.84
N VAL A 157 7.37 -9.48 2.80
CA VAL A 157 7.10 -8.16 2.25
C VAL A 157 6.41 -7.25 3.28
N LEU A 158 5.43 -7.77 4.02
CA LEU A 158 4.80 -7.03 5.11
C LEU A 158 5.76 -6.78 6.27
N GLY A 159 6.51 -7.80 6.68
CA GLY A 159 7.48 -7.71 7.78
C GLY A 159 8.52 -6.62 7.56
N GLU A 160 8.94 -6.40 6.32
CA GLU A 160 9.84 -5.30 5.96
C GLU A 160 9.25 -3.91 6.33
N ALA A 161 7.94 -3.75 6.31
CA ALA A 161 7.31 -2.48 6.68
C ALA A 161 7.33 -2.24 8.21
N TYR A 162 7.35 -3.31 9.00
CA TYR A 162 7.33 -3.25 10.47
C TYR A 162 8.71 -3.18 11.12
N VAL A 163 9.77 -3.62 10.43
CA VAL A 163 11.12 -3.62 10.99
C VAL A 163 11.64 -2.20 11.14
N THR A 164 12.03 -1.83 12.37
CA THR A 164 12.52 -0.48 12.68
C THR A 164 13.85 -0.17 12.00
N ARG A 165 14.78 -1.14 12.00
CA ARG A 165 16.08 -1.00 11.34
C ARG A 165 16.03 -1.59 9.94
N LYS A 166 15.67 -0.76 8.97
CA LYS A 166 15.60 -1.16 7.56
C LYS A 166 16.95 -1.02 6.86
N GLU A 167 17.24 -1.94 5.96
CA GLU A 167 18.30 -1.73 4.97
C GLU A 167 17.95 -0.54 4.05
N SER A 168 18.96 0.14 3.51
CA SER A 168 18.71 1.17 2.51
C SER A 168 18.01 0.59 1.28
N ARG A 169 17.21 1.41 0.60
CA ARG A 169 16.50 1.00 -0.62
C ARG A 169 17.44 0.36 -1.66
N SER A 170 18.64 0.93 -1.83
CA SER A 170 19.62 0.40 -2.80
C SER A 170 20.11 -1.00 -2.43
N ILE A 171 20.35 -1.28 -1.14
CA ILE A 171 20.72 -2.60 -0.66
C ILE A 171 19.57 -3.59 -0.84
N ARG A 172 18.36 -3.18 -0.50
CA ARG A 172 17.15 -4.00 -0.66
C ARG A 172 16.95 -4.41 -2.12
N LEU A 173 17.13 -3.47 -3.05
CA LEU A 173 17.04 -3.73 -4.50
C LEU A 173 18.14 -4.67 -4.98
N LYS A 174 19.41 -4.45 -4.58
CA LYS A 174 20.52 -5.34 -4.95
C LYS A 174 20.32 -6.79 -4.50
N ARG A 175 19.56 -7.02 -3.45
CA ARG A 175 19.30 -8.36 -2.89
C ARG A 175 18.02 -9.02 -3.41
N ILE A 176 17.28 -8.38 -4.32
CA ILE A 176 16.02 -8.93 -4.83
C ILE A 176 16.21 -10.30 -5.47
N GLU A 177 17.20 -10.43 -6.36
CA GLU A 177 17.49 -11.71 -7.02
C GLU A 177 17.83 -12.82 -6.02
N SER A 178 18.62 -12.50 -4.98
CA SER A 178 18.96 -13.46 -3.94
C SER A 178 17.74 -13.87 -3.12
N LYS A 179 16.85 -12.94 -2.81
CA LYS A 179 15.58 -13.20 -2.11
C LYS A 179 14.64 -14.04 -2.97
N ALA A 180 14.47 -13.64 -4.23
CA ALA A 180 13.64 -14.38 -5.17
C ALA A 180 14.17 -15.82 -5.35
N ARG A 181 15.47 -16.01 -5.43
CA ARG A 181 16.09 -17.34 -5.51
C ARG A 181 15.72 -18.23 -4.32
N ILE A 182 15.65 -17.67 -3.11
CA ILE A 182 15.21 -18.40 -1.92
C ILE A 182 13.74 -18.80 -2.03
N PHE A 183 12.87 -17.86 -2.43
CA PHE A 183 11.42 -18.11 -2.59
C PHE A 183 11.11 -19.07 -3.75
N LEU A 184 11.98 -19.13 -4.78
CA LEU A 184 11.79 -19.89 -6.01
C LEU A 184 12.72 -21.11 -6.10
N ALA A 185 13.47 -21.46 -5.05
CA ALA A 185 14.31 -22.65 -5.03
C ALA A 185 13.43 -23.90 -5.27
N SER A 186 13.85 -24.75 -6.22
CA SER A 186 13.25 -26.08 -6.39
C SER A 186 13.62 -26.95 -5.19
N SER A 187 12.67 -27.76 -4.74
CA SER A 187 12.86 -28.78 -3.70
C SER A 187 13.80 -29.86 -4.19
#